data_0ef95ac7f4a109b8264039e3af6a4891
#
_entry.id   0ef95ac7f4a109b8264039e3af6a4891
#
_cell.length_a   1.000
_cell.length_b   1.000
_cell.length_c   1.000
_cell.angle_alpha   90.00
_cell.angle_beta   90.00
_cell.angle_gamma   90.00
#
_symmetry.space_group_name_H-M   'P 1'
#
loop_
_entity.id
_entity.type
_entity.pdbx_description
1 polymer ?
#
loop_
_entity_poly.entity_id
_entity_poly.type
_entity_poly.pdbx_seq_one_letter_code
_entity_poly.pdbx_strand_id
1 'polypeptide(L)'
;MRGIAFVLALLIGLGAEAAEGPFRVKVLSYNIHHGRGTDGKVDLERIAKVIQGVNPDLVSLQEVDSGVKRSGEINEPQKLGELCSLTPIFGANIKYDGGDYGNAILSRWPVARQANHKLQSYYPNEQRGLLEVEVTLPDGRGPLLFFATHIDYRGNSPERLPSAVTVNELIATKNGVPAIVAGDLNERPDGAAVVELAKVWTRTNGGELPTFPVDKPTRQIDHILVHPPARWTVIETRVLDEAVASDHRAILAVLELLPH
;
A
#
# COMPACT_ATOMS: atom_id res chain seq x y z
N MET A 1 59.56 -14.62 38.20
CA MET A 1 58.97 -14.71 36.83
C MET A 1 57.45 -14.93 36.99
N ARG A 2 56.64 -13.93 36.73
CA ARG A 2 55.15 -14.00 36.85
C ARG A 2 54.63 -14.13 35.41
N GLY A 3 54.05 -15.27 35.09
CA GLY A 3 53.42 -15.50 33.75
C GLY A 3 52.04 -14.82 33.70
N ILE A 4 51.86 -13.98 32.70
CA ILE A 4 50.58 -13.36 32.38
C ILE A 4 49.84 -14.28 31.41
N ALA A 5 48.74 -14.87 31.86
CA ALA A 5 47.84 -15.64 31.00
C ALA A 5 46.91 -14.67 30.23
N PHE A 6 47.01 -14.65 28.90
CA PHE A 6 46.07 -13.99 28.03
C PHE A 6 44.81 -14.86 27.86
N VAL A 7 43.69 -14.42 28.37
CA VAL A 7 42.38 -15.01 28.06
C VAL A 7 41.88 -14.41 26.74
N LEU A 8 41.89 -15.22 25.71
CA LEU A 8 41.30 -14.85 24.41
C LEU A 8 39.77 -15.05 24.49
N ALA A 9 39.04 -13.96 24.63
CA ALA A 9 37.56 -13.99 24.57
C ALA A 9 37.12 -14.20 23.11
N LEU A 10 36.62 -15.39 22.80
CA LEU A 10 36.00 -15.71 21.52
C LEU A 10 34.59 -15.07 21.48
N LEU A 11 34.45 -13.97 20.82
CA LEU A 11 33.13 -13.38 20.49
C LEU A 11 32.47 -14.27 19.42
N ILE A 12 31.63 -15.19 19.87
CA ILE A 12 30.71 -15.90 18.97
C ILE A 12 29.61 -14.89 18.58
N GLY A 13 29.74 -14.33 17.38
CA GLY A 13 28.67 -13.57 16.77
C GLY A 13 27.48 -14.49 16.49
N LEU A 14 26.43 -14.42 17.29
CA LEU A 14 25.13 -15.01 16.98
C LEU A 14 24.58 -14.25 15.75
N GLY A 15 24.91 -14.72 14.56
CA GLY A 15 24.16 -14.36 13.36
C GLY A 15 22.74 -14.87 13.56
N ALA A 16 21.75 -13.97 13.60
CA ALA A 16 20.35 -14.39 13.55
C ALA A 16 20.14 -15.09 12.20
N GLU A 17 20.00 -16.41 12.21
CA GLU A 17 19.55 -17.15 11.03
C GLU A 17 18.16 -16.62 10.65
N ALA A 18 18.01 -16.28 9.36
CA ALA A 18 16.70 -15.87 8.83
C ALA A 18 15.71 -17.03 9.02
N ALA A 19 14.52 -16.73 9.53
CA ALA A 19 13.50 -17.74 9.77
C ALA A 19 13.18 -18.49 8.47
N GLU A 20 13.35 -19.82 8.49
CA GLU A 20 12.99 -20.69 7.37
C GLU A 20 11.46 -20.83 7.26
N GLY A 21 10.95 -20.92 6.02
CA GLY A 21 9.55 -21.15 5.70
C GLY A 21 8.78 -19.91 5.24
N PRO A 22 7.60 -20.13 4.63
CA PRO A 22 6.76 -19.06 4.10
C PRO A 22 6.31 -18.08 5.20
N PHE A 23 6.22 -16.80 4.83
CA PHE A 23 5.80 -15.74 5.75
C PHE A 23 4.52 -15.07 5.25
N ARG A 24 3.47 -15.07 6.06
CA ARG A 24 2.20 -14.48 5.69
C ARG A 24 2.20 -12.97 5.85
N VAL A 25 1.65 -12.31 4.83
CA VAL A 25 1.47 -10.86 4.76
C VAL A 25 0.02 -10.58 4.35
N LYS A 26 -0.72 -9.86 5.18
CA LYS A 26 -2.06 -9.37 4.85
C LYS A 26 -1.99 -7.92 4.38
N VAL A 27 -2.49 -7.67 3.19
CA VAL A 27 -2.47 -6.35 2.55
C VAL A 27 -3.88 -5.89 2.26
N LEU A 28 -4.22 -4.68 2.69
CA LEU A 28 -5.47 -4.03 2.36
C LEU A 28 -5.22 -2.83 1.45
N SER A 29 -6.00 -2.67 0.39
CA SER A 29 -6.10 -1.42 -0.37
C SER A 29 -7.49 -0.84 -0.21
N TYR A 30 -7.59 0.44 0.12
CA TYR A 30 -8.86 1.10 0.37
C TYR A 30 -8.81 2.59 0.00
N ASN A 31 -9.54 2.96 -1.04
CA ASN A 31 -9.88 4.36 -1.29
C ASN A 31 -10.92 4.77 -0.26
N ILE A 32 -10.58 5.69 0.64
CA ILE A 32 -11.41 6.06 1.80
C ILE A 32 -12.30 7.29 1.55
N HIS A 33 -12.20 7.89 0.36
CA HIS A 33 -12.98 9.09 0.02
C HIS A 33 -12.91 10.15 1.14
N HIS A 34 -11.72 10.49 1.62
CA HIS A 34 -11.45 11.39 2.76
C HIS A 34 -12.36 11.12 3.97
N GLY A 35 -12.53 9.85 4.32
CA GLY A 35 -13.39 9.40 5.42
C GLY A 35 -14.88 9.56 5.22
N ARG A 36 -15.34 10.08 4.06
CA ARG A 36 -16.74 10.37 3.77
C ARG A 36 -17.47 9.15 3.23
N GLY A 37 -18.43 8.69 4.01
CA GLY A 37 -19.31 7.59 3.62
C GLY A 37 -20.40 7.98 2.63
N THR A 38 -21.13 6.98 2.12
CA THR A 38 -22.29 7.16 1.21
C THR A 38 -23.44 7.90 1.88
N ASP A 39 -23.48 7.96 3.21
CA ASP A 39 -24.40 8.75 4.00
C ASP A 39 -23.99 10.24 4.11
N GLY A 40 -22.89 10.62 3.46
CA GLY A 40 -22.36 11.99 3.43
C GLY A 40 -21.59 12.41 4.69
N LYS A 41 -21.40 11.52 5.68
CA LYS A 41 -20.70 11.83 6.93
C LYS A 41 -19.22 11.43 6.83
N VAL A 42 -18.33 12.29 7.32
CA VAL A 42 -16.92 11.95 7.55
C VAL A 42 -16.83 11.18 8.88
N ASP A 43 -16.38 9.92 8.83
CA ASP A 43 -16.35 9.00 9.97
C ASP A 43 -15.13 8.07 9.87
N LEU A 44 -14.01 8.50 10.46
CA LEU A 44 -12.76 7.75 10.46
C LEU A 44 -12.81 6.51 11.37
N GLU A 45 -13.68 6.50 12.39
CA GLU A 45 -13.87 5.32 13.24
C GLU A 45 -14.53 4.19 12.44
N ARG A 46 -15.42 4.53 11.51
CA ARG A 46 -16.02 3.57 10.58
C ARG A 46 -14.96 2.99 9.63
N ILE A 47 -14.11 3.82 9.05
CA ILE A 47 -12.97 3.36 8.24
C ILE A 47 -12.05 2.45 9.06
N ALA A 48 -11.70 2.87 10.29
CA ALA A 48 -10.86 2.09 11.18
C ALA A 48 -11.47 0.71 11.52
N LYS A 49 -12.78 0.62 11.74
CA LYS A 49 -13.48 -0.67 11.98
C LYS A 49 -13.35 -1.62 10.79
N VAL A 50 -13.42 -1.12 9.55
CA VAL A 50 -13.20 -1.93 8.34
C VAL A 50 -11.78 -2.49 8.34
N ILE A 51 -10.78 -1.65 8.59
CA ILE A 51 -9.36 -2.05 8.66
C ILE A 51 -9.13 -3.07 9.77
N GLN A 52 -9.59 -2.77 10.98
CA GLN A 52 -9.43 -3.65 12.16
C GLN A 52 -10.11 -5.00 11.95
N GLY A 53 -11.26 -5.04 11.27
CA GLY A 53 -12.03 -6.26 11.04
C GLY A 53 -11.26 -7.33 10.26
N VAL A 54 -10.25 -6.96 9.47
CA VAL A 54 -9.40 -7.90 8.73
C VAL A 54 -7.98 -7.98 9.29
N ASN A 55 -7.60 -7.10 10.22
CA ASN A 55 -6.31 -7.06 10.89
C ASN A 55 -5.13 -7.19 9.90
N PRO A 56 -4.94 -6.22 8.99
CA PRO A 56 -3.90 -6.25 7.98
C PRO A 56 -2.53 -5.92 8.58
N ASP A 57 -1.48 -6.29 7.85
CA ASP A 57 -0.10 -5.91 8.19
C ASP A 57 0.31 -4.62 7.50
N LEU A 58 -0.18 -4.42 6.28
CA LEU A 58 0.04 -3.24 5.46
C LEU A 58 -1.28 -2.74 4.87
N VAL A 59 -1.50 -1.45 4.91
CA VAL A 59 -2.68 -0.79 4.33
C VAL A 59 -2.25 0.30 3.37
N SER A 60 -2.77 0.28 2.16
CA SER A 60 -2.69 1.35 1.17
C SER A 60 -3.99 2.13 1.19
N LEU A 61 -3.94 3.42 1.52
CA LEU A 61 -5.09 4.30 1.57
C LEU A 61 -4.98 5.36 0.47
N GLN A 62 -6.05 5.58 -0.25
CA GLN A 62 -6.19 6.60 -1.27
C GLN A 62 -7.21 7.63 -0.83
N GLU A 63 -7.13 8.83 -1.43
CA GLU A 63 -8.00 9.97 -1.12
C GLU A 63 -7.94 10.40 0.34
N VAL A 64 -6.75 10.55 0.86
CA VAL A 64 -6.50 10.86 2.27
C VAL A 64 -6.25 12.35 2.45
N ASP A 65 -6.99 12.97 3.36
CA ASP A 65 -6.83 14.37 3.75
C ASP A 65 -5.92 14.50 5.00
N SER A 66 -5.12 15.55 5.03
CA SER A 66 -4.36 15.95 6.21
C SER A 66 -4.52 17.45 6.45
N GLY A 67 -5.33 17.83 7.44
CA GLY A 67 -5.61 19.22 7.77
C GLY A 67 -6.52 19.95 6.76
N VAL A 68 -7.28 19.22 5.95
CA VAL A 68 -8.17 19.76 4.94
C VAL A 68 -9.52 20.13 5.59
N LYS A 69 -10.10 21.29 5.21
CA LYS A 69 -11.35 21.79 5.84
C LYS A 69 -12.54 20.87 5.64
N ARG A 70 -12.71 20.29 4.43
CA ARG A 70 -13.85 19.41 4.14
C ARG A 70 -13.94 18.20 5.06
N SER A 71 -12.81 17.75 5.59
CA SER A 71 -12.70 16.63 6.54
C SER A 71 -12.50 17.08 8.00
N GLY A 72 -12.79 18.36 8.31
CA GLY A 72 -12.74 18.91 9.67
C GLY A 72 -11.32 19.24 10.15
N GLU A 73 -10.40 19.50 9.23
CA GLU A 73 -8.98 19.83 9.52
C GLU A 73 -8.24 18.73 10.30
N ILE A 74 -8.74 17.48 10.20
CA ILE A 74 -8.15 16.30 10.85
C ILE A 74 -6.94 15.83 10.05
N ASN A 75 -5.91 15.34 10.74
CA ASN A 75 -4.85 14.55 10.16
C ASN A 75 -5.34 13.09 10.07
N GLU A 76 -5.98 12.72 8.96
CA GLU A 76 -6.59 11.40 8.79
C GLU A 76 -5.58 10.26 8.89
N PRO A 77 -4.37 10.33 8.26
CA PRO A 77 -3.35 9.29 8.43
C PRO A 77 -3.00 9.03 9.88
N GLN A 78 -2.75 10.09 10.65
CA GLN A 78 -2.40 9.99 12.06
C GLN A 78 -3.55 9.38 12.87
N LYS A 79 -4.78 9.87 12.66
CA LYS A 79 -5.98 9.39 13.36
C LYS A 79 -6.24 7.91 13.08
N LEU A 80 -6.13 7.48 11.83
CA LEU A 80 -6.31 6.07 11.43
C LEU A 80 -5.18 5.20 11.97
N GLY A 81 -3.94 5.68 11.98
CA GLY A 81 -2.81 4.98 12.59
C GLY A 81 -3.04 4.71 14.08
N GLU A 82 -3.50 5.72 14.83
CA GLU A 82 -3.85 5.60 16.24
C GLU A 82 -4.99 4.60 16.49
N LEU A 83 -6.10 4.75 15.76
CA LEU A 83 -7.25 3.86 15.86
C LEU A 83 -6.90 2.41 15.55
N CYS A 84 -6.08 2.17 14.53
CA CYS A 84 -5.71 0.82 14.09
C CYS A 84 -4.46 0.25 14.77
N SER A 85 -3.74 1.03 15.61
CA SER A 85 -2.45 0.66 16.20
C SER A 85 -1.41 0.27 15.15
N LEU A 86 -1.35 1.06 14.06
CA LEU A 86 -0.42 0.92 12.95
C LEU A 86 0.38 2.22 12.77
N THR A 87 1.61 2.12 12.28
CA THR A 87 2.44 3.29 11.97
C THR A 87 1.95 3.97 10.69
N PRO A 88 1.50 5.26 10.76
CA PRO A 88 1.04 5.98 9.59
C PRO A 88 2.19 6.65 8.84
N ILE A 89 2.15 6.58 7.51
CA ILE A 89 3.04 7.29 6.60
C ILE A 89 2.17 8.00 5.58
N PHE A 90 2.40 9.31 5.37
CA PHE A 90 1.62 10.12 4.45
C PHE A 90 2.46 10.67 3.30
N GLY A 91 1.97 10.52 2.08
CA GLY A 91 2.52 11.07 0.86
C GLY A 91 1.61 12.16 0.31
N ALA A 92 1.89 13.42 0.65
CA ALA A 92 1.16 14.57 0.11
C ALA A 92 1.41 14.71 -1.39
N ASN A 93 0.35 14.77 -2.17
CA ASN A 93 0.41 14.95 -3.62
C ASN A 93 0.07 16.38 -4.04
N ILE A 94 -0.97 16.97 -3.44
CA ILE A 94 -1.40 18.35 -3.71
C ILE A 94 -1.74 19.09 -2.40
N LYS A 95 -1.68 20.42 -2.47
CA LYS A 95 -2.29 21.30 -1.49
C LYS A 95 -3.76 21.46 -1.83
N TYR A 96 -4.63 21.27 -0.85
CA TYR A 96 -6.05 21.33 -1.05
C TYR A 96 -6.76 21.92 0.17
N ASP A 97 -7.59 22.92 -0.05
CA ASP A 97 -8.48 23.57 0.93
C ASP A 97 -7.90 23.73 2.37
N GLY A 98 -6.69 24.26 2.44
CA GLY A 98 -5.98 24.58 3.69
C GLY A 98 -5.02 23.50 4.19
N GLY A 99 -5.12 22.27 3.67
CA GLY A 99 -4.28 21.14 4.05
C GLY A 99 -3.56 20.49 2.88
N ASP A 100 -3.30 19.21 3.04
CA ASP A 100 -2.69 18.32 2.05
C ASP A 100 -3.63 17.16 1.71
N TYR A 101 -3.62 16.73 0.44
CA TYR A 101 -4.34 15.55 -0.03
C TYR A 101 -3.36 14.61 -0.72
N GLY A 102 -3.53 13.29 -0.50
CA GLY A 102 -2.62 12.31 -1.08
C GLY A 102 -2.97 10.87 -0.76
N ASN A 103 -1.91 10.06 -0.68
CA ASN A 103 -1.99 8.65 -0.30
C ASN A 103 -1.39 8.44 1.09
N ALA A 104 -1.86 7.41 1.80
CA ALA A 104 -1.21 7.00 3.04
C ALA A 104 -0.94 5.50 3.06
N ILE A 105 0.04 5.12 3.85
CA ILE A 105 0.33 3.73 4.22
C ILE A 105 0.18 3.62 5.73
N LEU A 106 -0.46 2.54 6.19
CA LEU A 106 -0.39 2.14 7.58
C LEU A 106 0.40 0.83 7.64
N SER A 107 1.41 0.77 8.50
CA SER A 107 2.31 -0.39 8.63
C SER A 107 2.33 -0.96 10.03
N ARG A 108 2.24 -2.28 10.14
CA ARG A 108 2.50 -3.02 11.38
C ARG A 108 3.99 -3.07 11.71
N TRP A 109 4.83 -3.03 10.69
CA TRP A 109 6.28 -3.19 10.84
C TRP A 109 7.02 -1.85 10.80
N PRO A 110 8.21 -1.79 11.40
CA PRO A 110 9.04 -0.59 11.35
C PRO A 110 9.35 -0.19 9.90
N VAL A 111 9.24 1.11 9.64
CA VAL A 111 9.57 1.72 8.35
C VAL A 111 11.03 2.19 8.39
N ALA A 112 11.87 1.59 7.56
CA ALA A 112 13.27 1.93 7.44
C ALA A 112 13.51 3.14 6.51
N ARG A 113 12.71 3.23 5.44
CA ARG A 113 12.79 4.31 4.44
C ARG A 113 11.41 4.62 3.88
N GLN A 114 11.24 5.86 3.43
CA GLN A 114 10.04 6.30 2.73
C GLN A 114 10.39 7.32 1.64
N ALA A 115 9.62 7.33 0.56
CA ALA A 115 9.68 8.34 -0.50
C ALA A 115 8.29 8.51 -1.13
N ASN A 116 7.97 9.72 -1.58
CA ASN A 116 6.78 9.96 -2.38
C ASN A 116 7.20 10.41 -3.78
N HIS A 117 7.11 9.50 -4.75
CA HIS A 117 7.49 9.74 -6.14
C HIS A 117 6.32 10.39 -6.86
N LYS A 118 6.55 11.55 -7.44
CA LYS A 118 5.54 12.21 -8.26
C LYS A 118 5.42 11.50 -9.60
N LEU A 119 4.20 11.12 -9.94
CA LEU A 119 3.89 10.50 -11.23
C LEU A 119 3.70 11.58 -12.30
N GLN A 120 3.72 11.18 -13.58
CA GLN A 120 3.47 12.09 -14.68
C GLN A 120 2.09 12.74 -14.53
N SER A 121 2.03 14.06 -14.56
CA SER A 121 0.78 14.81 -14.52
C SER A 121 0.75 15.88 -15.62
N TYR A 122 -0.34 15.90 -16.36
CA TYR A 122 -0.62 16.90 -17.40
C TYR A 122 -1.70 17.89 -16.96
N TYR A 123 -2.35 17.61 -15.83
CA TYR A 123 -3.43 18.45 -15.31
C TYR A 123 -2.94 19.24 -14.09
N PRO A 124 -3.09 20.59 -14.09
CA PRO A 124 -2.78 21.39 -12.91
C PRO A 124 -3.70 20.98 -11.74
N ASN A 125 -3.14 21.04 -10.54
CA ASN A 125 -3.85 20.77 -9.28
C ASN A 125 -4.32 19.33 -9.05
N GLU A 126 -3.83 18.36 -9.83
CA GLU A 126 -4.19 16.94 -9.66
C GLU A 126 -2.95 16.05 -9.74
N GLN A 127 -1.83 16.51 -9.17
CA GLN A 127 -0.62 15.70 -9.11
C GLN A 127 -0.89 14.37 -8.43
N ARG A 128 -0.56 13.26 -9.10
CA ARG A 128 -0.61 11.91 -8.55
C ARG A 128 0.76 11.51 -8.01
N GLY A 129 0.78 10.53 -7.10
CA GLY A 129 2.01 10.07 -6.46
C GLY A 129 2.00 8.57 -6.20
N LEU A 130 3.22 8.05 -6.11
CA LEU A 130 3.51 6.69 -5.67
C LEU A 130 4.26 6.79 -4.35
N LEU A 131 3.57 6.52 -3.25
CA LEU A 131 4.18 6.50 -1.92
C LEU A 131 4.87 5.16 -1.72
N GLU A 132 6.18 5.19 -1.52
CA GLU A 132 7.04 4.03 -1.26
C GLU A 132 7.41 3.98 0.22
N VAL A 133 7.33 2.80 0.81
CA VAL A 133 7.98 2.49 2.09
C VAL A 133 8.80 1.21 1.97
N GLU A 134 9.93 1.18 2.65
CA GLU A 134 10.70 -0.03 2.93
C GLU A 134 10.44 -0.42 4.38
N VAL A 135 9.81 -1.55 4.60
CA VAL A 135 9.56 -2.08 5.95
C VAL A 135 10.53 -3.20 6.27
N THR A 136 10.90 -3.31 7.56
CA THR A 136 11.73 -4.40 8.06
C THR A 136 10.83 -5.53 8.55
N LEU A 137 10.86 -6.66 7.87
CA LEU A 137 10.12 -7.85 8.28
C LEU A 137 10.73 -8.45 9.55
N PRO A 138 9.91 -9.09 10.41
CA PRO A 138 10.39 -9.76 11.62
C PRO A 138 11.28 -10.96 11.28
N ASP A 139 11.95 -11.51 12.30
CA ASP A 139 12.73 -12.75 12.26
C ASP A 139 13.84 -12.76 11.19
N GLY A 140 14.45 -11.61 10.91
CA GLY A 140 15.57 -11.50 9.97
C GLY A 140 15.22 -11.76 8.51
N ARG A 141 13.93 -11.70 8.13
CA ARG A 141 13.45 -11.99 6.76
C ARG A 141 13.82 -10.93 5.71
N GLY A 142 14.46 -9.86 6.16
CA GLY A 142 14.93 -8.79 5.29
C GLY A 142 13.85 -7.71 4.99
N PRO A 143 14.11 -6.86 4.00
CA PRO A 143 13.21 -5.77 3.64
C PRO A 143 12.05 -6.25 2.76
N LEU A 144 10.93 -5.53 2.86
CA LEU A 144 9.79 -5.60 1.96
C LEU A 144 9.45 -4.17 1.50
N LEU A 145 9.33 -3.97 0.20
CA LEU A 145 8.86 -2.71 -0.36
C LEU A 145 7.34 -2.72 -0.47
N PHE A 146 6.72 -1.64 -0.02
CA PHE A 146 5.28 -1.46 -0.19
C PHE A 146 4.98 -0.09 -0.81
N PHE A 147 4.16 -0.10 -1.86
CA PHE A 147 3.80 1.08 -2.63
C PHE A 147 2.30 1.31 -2.55
N ALA A 148 1.91 2.56 -2.26
CA ALA A 148 0.53 3.02 -2.31
C ALA A 148 0.37 4.06 -3.41
N THR A 149 -0.63 3.91 -4.26
CA THR A 149 -0.88 4.85 -5.37
C THR A 149 -2.36 5.08 -5.60
N HIS A 150 -2.66 6.22 -6.20
CA HIS A 150 -3.94 6.56 -6.80
C HIS A 150 -3.65 7.27 -8.12
N ILE A 151 -3.87 6.61 -9.24
CA ILE A 151 -3.61 7.20 -10.56
C ILE A 151 -4.83 7.95 -11.10
N ASP A 152 -4.71 8.60 -12.24
CA ASP A 152 -5.72 9.53 -12.73
C ASP A 152 -7.08 8.88 -13.00
N TYR A 153 -8.15 9.53 -12.51
CA TYR A 153 -9.53 9.03 -12.57
C TYR A 153 -10.27 9.36 -13.87
N ARG A 154 -9.75 10.29 -14.69
CA ARG A 154 -10.44 10.79 -15.87
C ARG A 154 -10.64 9.69 -16.91
N GLY A 155 -11.77 9.72 -17.59
CA GLY A 155 -11.97 8.86 -18.77
C GLY A 155 -10.92 9.14 -19.85
N ASN A 156 -10.39 8.09 -20.49
CA ASN A 156 -9.34 8.19 -21.51
C ASN A 156 -8.10 9.00 -21.06
N SER A 157 -7.69 8.85 -19.82
CA SER A 157 -6.56 9.58 -19.25
C SER A 157 -5.26 9.26 -20.00
N PRO A 158 -4.49 10.29 -20.43
CA PRO A 158 -3.15 10.10 -20.95
C PRO A 158 -2.11 9.83 -19.88
N GLU A 159 -2.46 9.95 -18.57
CA GLU A 159 -1.53 9.84 -17.45
C GLU A 159 -1.40 8.41 -16.91
N ARG A 160 -2.43 7.55 -17.07
CA ARG A 160 -2.43 6.22 -16.44
C ARG A 160 -1.31 5.31 -16.96
N LEU A 161 -1.15 5.20 -18.28
CA LEU A 161 -0.09 4.39 -18.86
C LEU A 161 1.32 4.88 -18.50
N PRO A 162 1.69 6.16 -18.63
CA PRO A 162 2.97 6.67 -18.13
C PRO A 162 3.20 6.44 -16.64
N SER A 163 2.16 6.53 -15.82
CA SER A 163 2.25 6.22 -14.39
C SER A 163 2.64 4.76 -14.16
N ALA A 164 2.03 3.82 -14.88
CA ALA A 164 2.38 2.40 -14.82
C ALA A 164 3.81 2.11 -15.27
N VAL A 165 4.27 2.79 -16.33
CA VAL A 165 5.67 2.71 -16.81
C VAL A 165 6.61 3.17 -15.70
N THR A 166 6.34 4.32 -15.06
CA THR A 166 7.17 4.83 -13.95
C THR A 166 7.24 3.84 -12.79
N VAL A 167 6.13 3.17 -12.43
CA VAL A 167 6.12 2.12 -11.39
C VAL A 167 7.01 0.94 -11.80
N ASN A 168 6.95 0.50 -13.06
CA ASN A 168 7.79 -0.58 -13.58
C ASN A 168 9.28 -0.21 -13.60
N GLU A 169 9.60 1.00 -14.03
CA GLU A 169 10.98 1.52 -14.03
C GLU A 169 11.54 1.61 -12.61
N LEU A 170 10.74 2.09 -11.66
CA LEU A 170 11.17 2.22 -10.26
C LEU A 170 11.49 0.86 -9.66
N ILE A 171 10.62 -0.15 -9.81
CA ILE A 171 10.85 -1.47 -9.23
C ILE A 171 12.08 -2.16 -9.84
N ALA A 172 12.39 -1.92 -11.11
CA ALA A 172 13.59 -2.45 -11.76
C ALA A 172 14.88 -1.98 -11.09
N THR A 173 14.87 -0.83 -10.40
CA THR A 173 16.03 -0.32 -9.63
C THR A 173 16.21 -0.98 -8.27
N LYS A 174 15.27 -1.81 -7.82
CA LYS A 174 15.21 -2.33 -6.44
C LYS A 174 15.87 -3.71 -6.28
N ASN A 175 16.64 -4.17 -7.27
CA ASN A 175 17.48 -5.39 -7.20
C ASN A 175 16.75 -6.65 -6.74
N GLY A 176 15.49 -6.83 -7.12
CA GLY A 176 14.69 -8.01 -6.81
C GLY A 176 14.20 -8.11 -5.36
N VAL A 177 14.27 -7.03 -4.59
CA VAL A 177 13.64 -6.97 -3.25
C VAL A 177 12.14 -7.27 -3.39
N PRO A 178 11.56 -8.16 -2.57
CA PRO A 178 10.13 -8.41 -2.59
C PRO A 178 9.34 -7.12 -2.44
N ALA A 179 8.31 -6.98 -3.25
CA ALA A 179 7.53 -5.75 -3.33
C ALA A 179 6.04 -6.01 -3.54
N ILE A 180 5.22 -5.10 -3.03
CA ILE A 180 3.78 -5.08 -3.24
C ILE A 180 3.40 -3.66 -3.66
N VAL A 181 2.61 -3.51 -4.72
CA VAL A 181 1.94 -2.26 -5.07
C VAL A 181 0.44 -2.43 -4.90
N ALA A 182 -0.19 -1.47 -4.24
CA ALA A 182 -1.62 -1.48 -3.99
C ALA A 182 -2.22 -0.08 -4.18
N GLY A 183 -3.43 -0.02 -4.73
CA GLY A 183 -4.10 1.27 -4.89
C GLY A 183 -5.25 1.25 -5.87
N ASP A 184 -5.85 2.42 -5.99
CA ASP A 184 -6.86 2.74 -7.00
C ASP A 184 -6.14 3.12 -8.32
N LEU A 185 -6.20 2.21 -9.28
CA LEU A 185 -5.62 2.42 -10.60
C LEU A 185 -6.63 3.06 -11.59
N ASN A 186 -7.86 3.33 -11.14
CA ASN A 186 -8.92 3.90 -11.97
C ASN A 186 -9.07 3.21 -13.33
N GLU A 187 -8.66 1.94 -13.41
CA GLU A 187 -8.64 1.16 -14.63
C GLU A 187 -8.96 -0.32 -14.36
N ARG A 188 -9.69 -0.92 -15.30
CA ARG A 188 -10.05 -2.34 -15.23
C ARG A 188 -8.83 -3.24 -15.46
N PRO A 189 -8.92 -4.55 -15.12
CA PRO A 189 -7.82 -5.49 -15.32
C PRO A 189 -7.27 -5.59 -16.73
N ASP A 190 -8.08 -5.30 -17.74
CA ASP A 190 -7.74 -5.32 -19.17
C ASP A 190 -7.30 -3.94 -19.70
N GLY A 191 -7.29 -2.91 -18.86
CA GLY A 191 -6.87 -1.58 -19.25
C GLY A 191 -5.36 -1.42 -19.40
N ALA A 192 -4.94 -0.44 -20.19
CA ALA A 192 -3.57 -0.28 -20.65
C ALA A 192 -2.54 -0.17 -19.51
N ALA A 193 -2.86 0.56 -18.44
CA ALA A 193 -1.95 0.72 -17.30
C ALA A 193 -1.81 -0.59 -16.50
N VAL A 194 -2.92 -1.33 -16.30
CA VAL A 194 -2.86 -2.63 -15.59
C VAL A 194 -2.12 -3.67 -16.41
N VAL A 195 -2.32 -3.69 -17.73
CA VAL A 195 -1.57 -4.55 -18.65
C VAL A 195 -0.08 -4.18 -18.65
N GLU A 196 0.27 -2.90 -18.59
CA GLU A 196 1.66 -2.44 -18.48
C GLU A 196 2.30 -2.93 -17.19
N LEU A 197 1.63 -2.74 -16.04
CA LEU A 197 2.10 -3.27 -14.75
C LEU A 197 2.31 -4.78 -14.79
N ALA A 198 1.41 -5.51 -15.43
CA ALA A 198 1.46 -6.98 -15.53
C ALA A 198 2.68 -7.53 -16.29
N LYS A 199 3.46 -6.70 -16.98
CA LYS A 199 4.75 -7.09 -17.57
C LYS A 199 5.81 -7.42 -16.51
N VAL A 200 5.66 -6.84 -15.31
CA VAL A 200 6.65 -6.90 -14.23
C VAL A 200 6.04 -7.45 -12.93
N TRP A 201 4.77 -7.16 -12.68
CA TRP A 201 4.05 -7.52 -11.47
C TRP A 201 3.02 -8.62 -11.75
N THR A 202 2.67 -9.38 -10.72
CA THR A 202 1.57 -10.34 -10.77
C THR A 202 0.39 -9.80 -9.96
N ARG A 203 -0.79 -9.73 -10.58
CA ARG A 203 -2.04 -9.42 -9.85
C ARG A 203 -2.38 -10.54 -8.89
N THR A 204 -2.89 -10.18 -7.73
CA THR A 204 -3.23 -11.16 -6.68
C THR A 204 -4.56 -11.90 -6.94
N ASN A 205 -5.32 -11.51 -7.96
CA ASN A 205 -6.57 -12.18 -8.35
C ASN A 205 -6.57 -12.52 -9.85
N GLY A 206 -6.98 -13.73 -10.18
CA GLY A 206 -7.00 -14.21 -11.56
C GLY A 206 -8.23 -13.76 -12.37
N GLY A 207 -9.33 -13.47 -11.68
CA GLY A 207 -10.57 -12.94 -12.27
C GLY A 207 -10.75 -11.45 -11.99
N GLU A 208 -11.95 -10.92 -12.22
CA GLU A 208 -12.34 -9.57 -11.83
C GLU A 208 -13.03 -9.61 -10.46
N LEU A 209 -12.63 -8.73 -9.55
CA LEU A 209 -13.20 -8.52 -8.24
C LEU A 209 -13.69 -7.06 -8.15
N PRO A 210 -14.95 -6.77 -8.52
CA PRO A 210 -15.46 -5.40 -8.57
C PRO A 210 -15.40 -4.69 -7.22
N THR A 211 -14.86 -3.46 -7.22
CA THR A 211 -14.71 -2.62 -6.02
C THR A 211 -15.53 -1.35 -6.09
N PHE A 212 -15.95 -0.94 -7.31
CA PHE A 212 -16.65 0.32 -7.57
C PHE A 212 -17.83 0.15 -8.56
N PRO A 213 -18.92 0.93 -8.41
CA PRO A 213 -19.27 1.74 -7.24
C PRO A 213 -19.66 0.87 -6.04
N VAL A 214 -19.60 1.42 -4.83
CA VAL A 214 -19.72 0.65 -3.59
C VAL A 214 -21.08 -0.05 -3.41
N ASP A 215 -22.18 0.57 -3.83
CA ASP A 215 -23.55 0.04 -3.66
C ASP A 215 -23.80 -1.21 -4.54
N LYS A 216 -23.35 -1.17 -5.78
CA LYS A 216 -23.45 -2.27 -6.75
C LYS A 216 -22.17 -2.36 -7.58
N PRO A 217 -21.13 -3.01 -7.07
CA PRO A 217 -19.84 -3.05 -7.75
C PRO A 217 -19.92 -3.71 -9.12
N THR A 218 -19.44 -3.01 -10.15
CA THR A 218 -19.42 -3.47 -11.55
C THR A 218 -18.06 -3.38 -12.20
N ARG A 219 -17.09 -2.72 -11.53
CA ARG A 219 -15.73 -2.53 -12.03
C ARG A 219 -14.72 -2.80 -10.94
N GLN A 220 -13.68 -3.53 -11.28
CA GLN A 220 -12.47 -3.58 -10.46
C GLN A 220 -11.56 -2.46 -10.91
N ILE A 221 -11.30 -1.50 -10.02
CA ILE A 221 -10.36 -0.40 -10.25
C ILE A 221 -9.31 -0.29 -9.14
N ASP A 222 -9.54 -0.99 -8.03
CA ASP A 222 -8.59 -1.15 -6.95
C ASP A 222 -7.84 -2.47 -7.11
N HIS A 223 -6.52 -2.43 -7.01
CA HIS A 223 -5.65 -3.56 -7.31
C HIS A 223 -4.57 -3.75 -6.26
N ILE A 224 -4.15 -5.01 -6.09
CA ILE A 224 -2.96 -5.40 -5.34
C ILE A 224 -2.12 -6.29 -6.27
N LEU A 225 -0.84 -5.94 -6.46
CA LEU A 225 0.09 -6.68 -7.30
C LEU A 225 1.39 -6.93 -6.53
N VAL A 226 2.08 -8.01 -6.87
CA VAL A 226 3.30 -8.47 -6.19
C VAL A 226 4.47 -8.62 -7.16
N HIS A 227 5.70 -8.42 -6.67
CA HIS A 227 6.96 -8.57 -7.42
C HIS A 227 8.09 -9.09 -6.49
N PRO A 228 9.06 -9.89 -6.98
CA PRO A 228 8.98 -10.65 -8.23
C PRO A 228 8.01 -11.84 -8.08
N PRO A 229 7.39 -12.33 -9.16
CA PRO A 229 6.36 -13.37 -9.09
C PRO A 229 6.79 -14.62 -8.33
N ALA A 230 8.03 -15.06 -8.53
CA ALA A 230 8.58 -16.28 -7.92
C ALA A 230 8.70 -16.23 -6.38
N ARG A 231 8.58 -15.04 -5.78
CA ARG A 231 8.68 -14.85 -4.32
C ARG A 231 7.34 -14.89 -3.61
N TRP A 232 6.23 -15.05 -4.34
CA TRP A 232 4.90 -14.89 -3.77
C TRP A 232 3.97 -16.04 -4.11
N THR A 233 3.23 -16.48 -3.10
CA THR A 233 2.03 -17.31 -3.25
C THR A 233 0.84 -16.50 -2.80
N VAL A 234 -0.19 -16.41 -3.64
CA VAL A 234 -1.46 -15.80 -3.27
C VAL A 234 -2.34 -16.85 -2.61
N ILE A 235 -2.68 -16.64 -1.35
CA ILE A 235 -3.55 -17.53 -0.59
C ILE A 235 -5.01 -17.16 -0.79
N GLU A 236 -5.30 -15.86 -0.71
CA GLU A 236 -6.65 -15.32 -0.87
C GLU A 236 -6.60 -13.91 -1.43
N THR A 237 -7.54 -13.56 -2.29
CA THR A 237 -7.86 -12.15 -2.59
C THR A 237 -9.38 -12.00 -2.61
N ARG A 238 -9.90 -11.03 -1.88
CA ARG A 238 -11.34 -10.76 -1.80
C ARG A 238 -11.64 -9.29 -1.60
N VAL A 239 -12.84 -8.89 -2.00
CA VAL A 239 -13.41 -7.57 -1.72
C VAL A 239 -14.22 -7.66 -0.42
N LEU A 240 -14.13 -6.63 0.41
CA LEU A 240 -14.88 -6.57 1.67
C LEU A 240 -16.31 -6.10 1.40
N ASP A 241 -17.27 -6.70 2.10
CA ASP A 241 -18.68 -6.32 1.98
C ASP A 241 -19.02 -5.17 2.94
N GLU A 242 -18.48 -3.99 2.64
CA GLU A 242 -18.79 -2.73 3.34
C GLU A 242 -19.31 -1.72 2.31
N ALA A 243 -20.52 -1.23 2.52
CA ALA A 243 -21.24 -0.43 1.53
C ALA A 243 -21.48 1.03 1.96
N VAL A 244 -21.03 1.44 3.13
CA VAL A 244 -21.32 2.76 3.69
C VAL A 244 -20.08 3.61 3.94
N ALA A 245 -18.97 3.01 4.34
CA ALA A 245 -17.82 3.73 4.85
C ALA A 245 -17.08 4.57 3.79
N SER A 246 -17.17 4.20 2.50
CA SER A 246 -16.60 4.90 1.35
C SER A 246 -17.48 4.68 0.13
N ASP A 247 -17.17 5.31 -1.00
CA ASP A 247 -17.77 5.03 -2.32
C ASP A 247 -17.05 3.87 -3.06
N HIS A 248 -15.95 3.36 -2.50
CA HIS A 248 -15.25 2.14 -2.89
C HIS A 248 -15.42 1.02 -1.87
N ARG A 249 -15.31 -0.24 -2.31
CA ARG A 249 -15.10 -1.39 -1.44
C ARG A 249 -13.62 -1.70 -1.33
N ALA A 250 -13.15 -1.93 -0.10
CA ALA A 250 -11.76 -2.31 0.12
C ALA A 250 -11.45 -3.70 -0.45
N ILE A 251 -10.24 -3.89 -1.00
CA ILE A 251 -9.73 -5.19 -1.44
C ILE A 251 -8.63 -5.67 -0.51
N LEU A 252 -8.73 -6.94 -0.08
CA LEU A 252 -7.77 -7.62 0.81
C LEU A 252 -7.06 -8.72 0.03
N ALA A 253 -5.74 -8.81 0.20
CA ALA A 253 -4.95 -9.97 -0.20
C ALA A 253 -4.25 -10.61 1.01
N VAL A 254 -4.27 -11.94 1.07
CA VAL A 254 -3.46 -12.75 1.98
C VAL A 254 -2.39 -13.43 1.13
N LEU A 255 -1.14 -13.11 1.41
CA LEU A 255 0.01 -13.49 0.62
C LEU A 255 0.97 -14.34 1.47
N GLU A 256 1.72 -15.23 0.84
CA GLU A 256 2.90 -15.85 1.44
C GLU A 256 4.14 -15.40 0.69
N LEU A 257 5.08 -14.79 1.43
CA LEU A 257 6.43 -14.52 0.95
C LEU A 257 7.25 -15.78 1.11
N LEU A 258 7.75 -16.30 0.01
CA LEU A 258 8.57 -17.50 -0.04
C LEU A 258 10.03 -17.18 0.36
N PRO A 259 10.77 -18.12 0.95
CA PRO A 259 12.21 -17.99 1.20
C PRO A 259 12.99 -17.69 -0.09
N HIS A 260 14.21 -17.21 0.07
CA HIS A 260 15.14 -16.99 -1.05
C HIS A 260 15.55 -18.30 -1.71
#